data_c31c76358c433a1899a680119efc2a8a
#
_entry.id   c31c76358c433a1899a680119efc2a8a
#
_cell.length_a   1.000
_cell.length_b   1.000
_cell.length_c   1.000
_cell.angle_alpha   90.00
_cell.angle_beta   90.00
_cell.angle_gamma   90.00
#
_symmetry.space_group_name_H-M   'P 1'
#
loop_
_entity.id
_entity.type
_entity.pdbx_description
1 polymer ?
#
loop_
_entity_poly.entity_id
_entity_poly.type
_entity_poly.pdbx_seq_one_letter_code
_entity_poly.pdbx_strand_id
1 'polypeptide(L)'
;TKARRQIGMIFQHFNLLASRTVFGNVALPLELDNTPKEEITRRVTELLDLVGLGDKHDSYPANLSGGQKQRVAIARALASNPKVLLCDEATSALDPATTRSILELLKDINRRLGLTILLITHEMDVVKRICDCVAVISNGELIEQDTVSEVFSHPKTPLAQQFIQST
;
A
#
# COMPACT_ATOMS: atom_id res chain seq x y z
N THR A 1 -5.14 -14.91 -14.05
CA THR A 1 -3.86 -15.18 -14.73
C THR A 1 -2.70 -15.13 -13.74
N LYS A 2 -1.66 -15.95 -14.00
CA LYS A 2 -0.47 -16.08 -13.11
C LYS A 2 0.20 -14.73 -12.78
N ALA A 3 0.19 -13.78 -13.70
CA ALA A 3 0.73 -12.43 -13.49
C ALA A 3 -0.05 -11.61 -12.42
N ARG A 4 -1.37 -11.71 -12.37
CA ARG A 4 -2.19 -10.96 -11.37
C ARG A 4 -1.92 -11.40 -9.93
N ARG A 5 -1.51 -12.65 -9.71
CA ARG A 5 -1.16 -13.17 -8.38
C ARG A 5 0.15 -12.58 -7.84
N GLN A 6 0.99 -12.03 -8.72
CA GLN A 6 2.26 -11.41 -8.34
C GLN A 6 2.13 -9.93 -8.02
N ILE A 7 0.93 -9.36 -8.14
CA ILE A 7 0.65 -7.94 -7.92
C ILE A 7 -0.40 -7.82 -6.83
N GLY A 8 -0.02 -7.25 -5.70
CA GLY A 8 -0.95 -6.80 -4.67
C GLY A 8 -1.45 -5.39 -4.99
N MET A 9 -2.68 -5.06 -4.60
CA MET A 9 -3.23 -3.72 -4.83
C MET A 9 -3.87 -3.18 -3.55
N ILE A 10 -3.54 -1.95 -3.21
CA ILE A 10 -4.13 -1.15 -2.14
C ILE A 10 -4.84 0.02 -2.80
N PHE A 11 -6.12 0.20 -2.49
CA PHE A 11 -6.97 1.23 -3.06
C PHE A 11 -7.12 2.41 -2.08
N GLN A 12 -7.48 3.56 -2.59
CA GLN A 12 -7.83 4.76 -1.82
C GLN A 12 -8.90 4.49 -0.76
N HIS A 13 -9.97 3.79 -1.15
CA HIS A 13 -10.96 3.26 -0.21
C HIS A 13 -10.57 1.83 0.15
N PHE A 14 -10.49 1.52 1.43
CA PHE A 14 -9.96 0.24 1.97
C PHE A 14 -10.55 -1.01 1.33
N ASN A 15 -11.75 -0.92 0.73
CA ASN A 15 -12.49 -2.01 0.05
C ASN A 15 -12.56 -3.31 0.88
N LEU A 16 -12.72 -3.16 2.21
CA LEU A 16 -12.89 -4.29 3.10
C LEU A 16 -14.33 -4.81 3.02
N LEU A 17 -14.46 -6.13 3.07
CA LEU A 17 -15.75 -6.79 3.16
C LEU A 17 -16.32 -6.61 4.57
N ALA A 18 -17.39 -5.82 4.70
CA ALA A 18 -18.00 -5.49 5.99
C ALA A 18 -18.56 -6.72 6.73
N SER A 19 -18.94 -7.76 5.98
CA SER A 19 -19.47 -9.02 6.52
C SER A 19 -18.39 -10.01 6.98
N ARG A 20 -17.13 -9.70 6.79
CA ARG A 20 -16.00 -10.53 7.20
C ARG A 20 -15.19 -9.86 8.31
N THR A 21 -14.65 -10.67 9.20
CA THR A 21 -13.70 -10.21 10.21
C THR A 21 -12.40 -9.71 9.55
N VAL A 22 -11.50 -9.13 10.33
CA VAL A 22 -10.13 -8.78 9.92
C VAL A 22 -9.43 -10.02 9.33
N PHE A 23 -9.45 -11.13 10.06
CA PHE A 23 -8.92 -12.41 9.57
C PHE A 23 -9.53 -12.80 8.21
N GLY A 24 -10.87 -12.80 8.12
CA GLY A 24 -11.56 -13.19 6.89
C GLY A 24 -11.27 -12.27 5.70
N ASN A 25 -11.01 -10.99 5.94
CA ASN A 25 -10.59 -10.06 4.90
C ASN A 25 -9.19 -10.40 4.37
N VAL A 26 -8.23 -10.70 5.25
CA VAL A 26 -6.85 -11.03 4.87
C VAL A 26 -6.77 -12.43 4.25
N ALA A 27 -7.59 -13.38 4.73
CA ALA A 27 -7.65 -14.75 4.23
C ALA A 27 -8.21 -14.85 2.80
N LEU A 28 -9.06 -13.90 2.38
CA LEU A 28 -9.81 -13.98 1.13
C LEU A 28 -8.98 -14.35 -0.11
N PRO A 29 -7.82 -13.73 -0.39
CA PRO A 29 -7.02 -14.10 -1.56
C PRO A 29 -6.53 -15.55 -1.51
N LEU A 30 -6.19 -16.04 -0.33
CA LEU A 30 -5.71 -17.42 -0.11
C LEU A 30 -6.84 -18.44 -0.25
N GLU A 31 -8.05 -18.10 0.22
CA GLU A 31 -9.25 -18.92 0.03
C GLU A 31 -9.57 -19.08 -1.46
N LEU A 32 -9.49 -18.01 -2.25
CA LEU A 32 -9.71 -18.00 -3.69
C LEU A 32 -8.64 -18.82 -4.45
N ASP A 33 -7.45 -18.94 -3.88
CA ASP A 33 -6.37 -19.77 -4.40
C ASP A 33 -6.46 -21.24 -3.93
N ASN A 34 -7.50 -21.61 -3.17
CA ASN A 34 -7.70 -22.94 -2.58
C ASN A 34 -6.55 -23.38 -1.67
N THR A 35 -5.92 -22.45 -0.98
CA THR A 35 -4.84 -22.71 -0.01
C THR A 35 -5.38 -23.53 1.17
N PRO A 36 -4.63 -24.52 1.70
CA PRO A 36 -5.05 -25.29 2.88
C PRO A 36 -5.31 -24.40 4.09
N LYS A 37 -6.33 -24.73 4.90
CA LYS A 37 -6.77 -23.91 6.05
C LYS A 37 -5.65 -23.64 7.07
N GLU A 38 -4.80 -24.62 7.33
CA GLU A 38 -3.66 -24.47 8.25
C GLU A 38 -2.66 -23.43 7.76
N GLU A 39 -2.39 -23.45 6.46
CA GLU A 39 -1.50 -22.47 5.82
C GLU A 39 -2.12 -21.07 5.81
N ILE A 40 -3.42 -20.96 5.52
CA ILE A 40 -4.17 -19.70 5.63
C ILE A 40 -4.03 -19.13 7.04
N THR A 41 -4.29 -19.95 8.07
CA THR A 41 -4.23 -19.48 9.47
C THR A 41 -2.84 -18.97 9.81
N ARG A 42 -1.79 -19.74 9.48
CA ARG A 42 -0.41 -19.34 9.73
C ARG A 42 -0.08 -18.02 9.02
N ARG A 43 -0.36 -17.95 7.71
CA ARG A 43 -0.01 -16.79 6.89
C ARG A 43 -0.76 -15.53 7.31
N VAL A 44 -2.05 -15.63 7.61
CA VAL A 44 -2.86 -14.48 8.07
C VAL A 44 -2.37 -13.97 9.42
N THR A 45 -2.05 -14.86 10.36
CA THR A 45 -1.49 -14.47 11.66
C THR A 45 -0.18 -13.71 11.50
N GLU A 46 0.77 -14.26 10.72
CA GLU A 46 2.03 -13.57 10.41
C GLU A 46 1.83 -12.17 9.81
N LEU A 47 0.87 -12.02 8.91
CA LEU A 47 0.58 -10.73 8.28
C LEU A 47 -0.10 -9.75 9.22
N LEU A 48 -1.01 -10.22 10.08
CA LEU A 48 -1.65 -9.36 11.08
C LEU A 48 -0.63 -8.87 12.11
N ASP A 49 0.31 -9.71 12.51
CA ASP A 49 1.41 -9.31 13.39
C ASP A 49 2.33 -8.29 12.70
N LEU A 50 2.66 -8.53 11.42
CA LEU A 50 3.48 -7.61 10.62
C LEU A 50 2.88 -6.19 10.54
N VAL A 51 1.55 -6.09 10.42
CA VAL A 51 0.86 -4.79 10.36
C VAL A 51 0.43 -4.28 11.74
N GLY A 52 0.75 -4.98 12.83
CA GLY A 52 0.43 -4.59 14.21
C GLY A 52 -1.06 -4.68 14.56
N LEU A 53 -1.75 -5.72 14.08
CA LEU A 53 -3.17 -5.99 14.31
C LEU A 53 -3.45 -7.41 14.83
N GLY A 54 -2.47 -8.07 15.45
CA GLY A 54 -2.64 -9.44 15.97
C GLY A 54 -3.78 -9.56 16.99
N ASP A 55 -4.06 -8.49 17.76
CA ASP A 55 -5.18 -8.41 18.72
C ASP A 55 -6.55 -8.15 18.10
N LYS A 56 -6.64 -7.88 16.79
CA LYS A 56 -7.87 -7.51 16.07
C LYS A 56 -8.44 -8.61 15.18
N HIS A 57 -7.89 -9.81 15.25
CA HIS A 57 -8.22 -10.95 14.41
C HIS A 57 -9.73 -11.14 14.17
N ASP A 58 -10.55 -11.10 15.23
CA ASP A 58 -12.00 -11.35 15.19
C ASP A 58 -12.83 -10.06 15.06
N SER A 59 -12.18 -8.90 14.98
CA SER A 59 -12.86 -7.62 14.81
C SER A 59 -13.46 -7.49 13.41
N TYR A 60 -14.55 -6.74 13.30
CA TYR A 60 -15.14 -6.38 12.00
C TYR A 60 -14.68 -4.98 11.56
N PRO A 61 -14.66 -4.69 10.25
CA PRO A 61 -14.26 -3.38 9.73
C PRO A 61 -14.98 -2.19 10.36
N ALA A 62 -16.25 -2.36 10.74
CA ALA A 62 -17.03 -1.31 11.42
C ALA A 62 -16.39 -0.83 12.73
N ASN A 63 -15.65 -1.70 13.42
CA ASN A 63 -15.04 -1.44 14.73
C ASN A 63 -13.58 -0.94 14.62
N LEU A 64 -13.10 -0.62 13.41
CA LEU A 64 -11.72 -0.22 13.16
C LEU A 64 -11.62 1.27 12.82
N SER A 65 -10.54 1.91 13.28
CA SER A 65 -10.15 3.24 12.78
C SER A 65 -9.74 3.20 11.31
N GLY A 66 -9.67 4.36 10.65
CA GLY A 66 -9.20 4.47 9.25
C GLY A 66 -7.81 3.85 9.05
N GLY A 67 -6.86 4.16 9.93
CA GLY A 67 -5.52 3.58 9.89
C GLY A 67 -5.48 2.07 10.10
N GLN A 68 -6.33 1.53 10.98
CA GLN A 68 -6.48 0.09 11.17
C GLN A 68 -7.07 -0.59 9.92
N LYS A 69 -8.09 0.01 9.30
CA LYS A 69 -8.64 -0.47 8.02
C LYS A 69 -7.59 -0.52 6.93
N GLN A 70 -6.75 0.51 6.84
CA GLN A 70 -5.65 0.56 5.87
C GLN A 70 -4.62 -0.55 6.13
N ARG A 71 -4.26 -0.80 7.39
CA ARG A 71 -3.37 -1.91 7.77
C ARG A 71 -3.95 -3.28 7.37
N VAL A 72 -5.25 -3.49 7.53
CA VAL A 72 -5.93 -4.71 7.05
C VAL A 72 -5.87 -4.82 5.53
N ALA A 73 -6.09 -3.71 4.79
CA ALA A 73 -5.99 -3.70 3.34
C ALA A 73 -4.56 -4.01 2.86
N ILE A 74 -3.53 -3.51 3.54
CA ILE A 74 -2.13 -3.84 3.30
C ILE A 74 -1.87 -5.34 3.53
N ALA A 75 -2.28 -5.88 4.69
CA ALA A 75 -2.12 -7.30 5.00
C ALA A 75 -2.80 -8.19 3.95
N ARG A 76 -4.02 -7.86 3.54
CA ARG A 76 -4.74 -8.57 2.47
C ARG A 76 -4.00 -8.53 1.13
N ALA A 77 -3.45 -7.37 0.75
CA ALA A 77 -2.69 -7.23 -0.48
C ALA A 77 -1.41 -8.07 -0.49
N LEU A 78 -0.82 -8.33 0.69
CA LEU A 78 0.38 -9.15 0.88
C LEU A 78 0.08 -10.66 0.97
N ALA A 79 -1.18 -11.07 1.13
CA ALA A 79 -1.54 -12.45 1.42
C ALA A 79 -1.01 -13.43 0.36
N SER A 80 -1.15 -13.12 -0.93
CA SER A 80 -0.69 -13.95 -2.05
C SER A 80 0.81 -13.84 -2.34
N ASN A 81 1.59 -13.27 -1.43
CA ASN A 81 3.04 -13.08 -1.56
C ASN A 81 3.45 -12.38 -2.89
N PRO A 82 2.94 -11.16 -3.15
CA PRO A 82 3.20 -10.45 -4.39
C PRO A 82 4.66 -10.03 -4.51
N LYS A 83 5.12 -9.80 -5.74
CA LYS A 83 6.41 -9.17 -6.04
C LYS A 83 6.31 -7.65 -6.14
N VAL A 84 5.13 -7.16 -6.49
CA VAL A 84 4.85 -5.73 -6.66
C VAL A 84 3.59 -5.37 -5.86
N LEU A 85 3.64 -4.28 -5.14
CA LEU A 85 2.51 -3.69 -4.43
C LEU A 85 2.15 -2.36 -5.10
N LEU A 86 0.96 -2.28 -5.68
CA LEU A 86 0.40 -1.05 -6.23
C LEU A 86 -0.39 -0.33 -5.13
N CYS A 87 -0.06 0.90 -4.85
CA CYS A 87 -0.72 1.74 -3.86
C CYS A 87 -1.35 2.94 -4.57
N ASP A 88 -2.66 2.91 -4.73
CA ASP A 88 -3.42 3.97 -5.37
C ASP A 88 -4.00 4.90 -4.30
N GLU A 89 -3.37 6.06 -4.12
CA GLU A 89 -3.72 7.06 -3.08
C GLU A 89 -3.93 6.47 -1.67
N ALA A 90 -3.08 5.53 -1.29
CA ALA A 90 -3.25 4.70 -0.09
C ALA A 90 -3.32 5.48 1.25
N THR A 91 -3.03 6.78 1.25
CA THR A 91 -3.00 7.63 2.45
C THR A 91 -3.92 8.84 2.38
N SER A 92 -4.56 9.14 1.25
CA SER A 92 -5.34 10.36 1.03
C SER A 92 -6.57 10.50 1.95
N ALA A 93 -7.09 9.40 2.47
CA ALA A 93 -8.24 9.38 3.40
C ALA A 93 -7.84 9.38 4.89
N LEU A 94 -6.56 9.57 5.21
CA LEU A 94 -6.03 9.46 6.56
C LEU A 94 -5.55 10.82 7.10
N ASP A 95 -5.56 10.96 8.42
CA ASP A 95 -4.95 12.11 9.08
C ASP A 95 -3.42 12.07 8.95
N PRO A 96 -2.71 13.22 9.11
CA PRO A 96 -1.26 13.29 8.88
C PRO A 96 -0.42 12.39 9.78
N ALA A 97 -0.85 12.10 11.00
CA ALA A 97 -0.11 11.22 11.92
C ALA A 97 -0.24 9.76 11.49
N THR A 98 -1.46 9.36 11.13
CA THR A 98 -1.76 8.02 10.60
C THR A 98 -1.07 7.81 9.24
N THR A 99 -1.09 8.81 8.35
CA THR A 99 -0.36 8.78 7.07
C THR A 99 1.12 8.44 7.29
N ARG A 100 1.80 9.17 8.19
CA ARG A 100 3.22 8.89 8.52
C ARG A 100 3.43 7.45 8.96
N SER A 101 2.57 6.94 9.85
CA SER A 101 2.65 5.58 10.36
C SER A 101 2.46 4.51 9.26
N ILE A 102 1.57 4.76 8.31
CA ILE A 102 1.34 3.85 7.16
C ILE A 102 2.53 3.89 6.19
N LEU A 103 3.11 5.07 5.92
CA LEU A 103 4.28 5.20 5.05
C LEU A 103 5.52 4.50 5.64
N GLU A 104 5.73 4.60 6.96
CA GLU A 104 6.79 3.88 7.65
C GLU A 104 6.58 2.36 7.59
N LEU A 105 5.33 1.90 7.77
CA LEU A 105 4.99 0.49 7.61
C LEU A 105 5.29 -0.01 6.18
N LEU A 106 4.91 0.74 5.14
CA LEU A 106 5.20 0.38 3.75
C LEU A 106 6.71 0.30 3.49
N LYS A 107 7.49 1.24 4.02
CA LYS A 107 8.95 1.23 3.92
C LYS A 107 9.59 0.02 4.61
N ASP A 108 9.08 -0.35 5.78
CA ASP A 108 9.52 -1.53 6.51
C ASP A 108 9.17 -2.83 5.74
N ILE A 109 7.96 -2.93 5.20
CA ILE A 109 7.52 -4.04 4.34
C ILE A 109 8.40 -4.17 3.10
N ASN A 110 8.68 -3.07 2.39
CA ASN A 110 9.58 -3.06 1.24
C ASN A 110 10.95 -3.66 1.59
N ARG A 111 11.54 -3.22 2.73
CA ARG A 111 12.85 -3.70 3.18
C ARG A 111 12.84 -5.17 3.60
N ARG A 112 11.83 -5.59 4.38
CA ARG A 112 11.77 -6.96 4.92
C ARG A 112 11.42 -8.01 3.88
N LEU A 113 10.51 -7.66 2.95
CA LEU A 113 9.98 -8.61 1.97
C LEU A 113 10.68 -8.50 0.60
N GLY A 114 11.49 -7.44 0.37
CA GLY A 114 12.19 -7.24 -0.89
C GLY A 114 11.26 -7.05 -2.10
N LEU A 115 10.01 -6.59 -1.87
CA LEU A 115 9.03 -6.34 -2.92
C LEU A 115 9.13 -4.90 -3.45
N THR A 116 8.76 -4.69 -4.70
CA THR A 116 8.67 -3.34 -5.29
C THR A 116 7.34 -2.69 -4.90
N ILE A 117 7.38 -1.44 -4.45
CA ILE A 117 6.17 -0.64 -4.20
C ILE A 117 6.06 0.43 -5.28
N LEU A 118 4.94 0.45 -5.99
CA LEU A 118 4.56 1.53 -6.90
C LEU A 118 3.44 2.34 -6.23
N LEU A 119 3.76 3.58 -5.86
CA LEU A 119 2.86 4.48 -5.18
C LEU A 119 2.33 5.54 -6.15
N ILE A 120 1.02 5.68 -6.27
CA ILE A 120 0.36 6.75 -6.99
C ILE A 120 -0.13 7.76 -5.95
N THR A 121 0.32 9.00 -6.07
CA THR A 121 -0.05 10.09 -5.16
C THR A 121 0.14 11.45 -5.82
N HIS A 122 -0.60 12.43 -5.37
CA HIS A 122 -0.39 13.84 -5.67
C HIS A 122 0.28 14.59 -4.50
N GLU A 123 0.61 13.90 -3.42
CA GLU A 123 1.25 14.46 -2.22
C GLU A 123 2.78 14.41 -2.35
N MET A 124 3.42 15.53 -2.68
CA MET A 124 4.88 15.58 -2.88
C MET A 124 5.68 15.26 -1.62
N ASP A 125 5.15 15.56 -0.44
CA ASP A 125 5.78 15.19 0.83
C ASP A 125 5.86 13.67 1.03
N VAL A 126 4.86 12.94 0.55
CA VAL A 126 4.87 11.47 0.54
C VAL A 126 5.99 10.97 -0.37
N VAL A 127 6.10 11.52 -1.60
CA VAL A 127 7.16 11.16 -2.56
C VAL A 127 8.54 11.39 -1.94
N LYS A 128 8.81 12.57 -1.40
CA LYS A 128 10.09 12.91 -0.75
C LYS A 128 10.46 11.97 0.39
N ARG A 129 9.46 11.49 1.13
CA ARG A 129 9.67 10.73 2.37
C ARG A 129 10.03 9.27 2.14
N ILE A 130 9.40 8.61 1.16
CA ILE A 130 9.50 7.16 1.04
C ILE A 130 9.92 6.64 -0.33
N CYS A 131 9.89 7.45 -1.39
CA CYS A 131 10.22 7.00 -2.73
C CYS A 131 11.71 7.17 -3.05
N ASP A 132 12.25 6.25 -3.84
CA ASP A 132 13.61 6.34 -4.36
C ASP A 132 13.61 7.04 -5.74
N CYS A 133 12.62 6.73 -6.58
CA CYS A 133 12.41 7.29 -7.90
C CYS A 133 11.00 7.86 -8.02
N VAL A 134 10.81 8.81 -8.93
CA VAL A 134 9.52 9.41 -9.26
C VAL A 134 9.33 9.48 -10.76
N ALA A 135 8.09 9.24 -11.18
CA ALA A 135 7.63 9.39 -12.55
C ALA A 135 6.46 10.38 -12.58
N VAL A 136 6.59 11.46 -13.33
CA VAL A 136 5.52 12.45 -13.52
C VAL A 136 4.73 12.07 -14.76
N ILE A 137 3.41 11.88 -14.59
CA ILE A 137 2.49 11.48 -15.66
C ILE A 137 1.45 12.57 -15.87
N SER A 138 1.17 12.89 -17.13
CA SER A 138 0.08 13.80 -17.51
C SER A 138 -0.57 13.33 -18.80
N ASN A 139 -1.90 13.39 -18.85
CA ASN A 139 -2.70 12.98 -20.01
C ASN A 139 -2.35 11.57 -20.56
N GLY A 140 -1.95 10.66 -19.68
CA GLY A 140 -1.56 9.28 -20.03
C GLY A 140 -0.14 9.14 -20.57
N GLU A 141 0.65 10.21 -20.58
CA GLU A 141 2.04 10.21 -21.03
C GLU A 141 3.02 10.37 -19.87
N LEU A 142 4.14 9.67 -19.95
CA LEU A 142 5.27 9.84 -19.03
C LEU A 142 6.02 11.11 -19.42
N ILE A 143 5.96 12.12 -18.55
CA ILE A 143 6.55 13.45 -18.82
C ILE A 143 8.01 13.53 -18.33
N GLU A 144 8.27 12.99 -17.15
CA GLU A 144 9.58 13.01 -16.55
C GLU A 144 9.77 11.83 -15.60
N GLN A 145 10.95 11.25 -15.56
CA GLN A 145 11.30 10.18 -14.62
C GLN A 145 12.76 10.29 -14.23
N ASP A 146 13.03 10.27 -12.92
CA ASP A 146 14.39 10.24 -12.37
C ASP A 146 14.35 9.85 -10.89
N THR A 147 15.49 9.89 -10.21
CA THR A 147 15.52 9.80 -8.75
C THR A 147 14.76 10.97 -8.13
N VAL A 148 14.20 10.75 -6.92
CA VAL A 148 13.50 11.82 -6.20
C VAL A 148 14.42 13.03 -5.99
N SER A 149 15.70 12.81 -5.64
CA SER A 149 16.67 13.89 -5.47
C SER A 149 16.83 14.74 -6.72
N GLU A 150 16.94 14.10 -7.89
CA GLU A 150 17.16 14.82 -9.16
C GLU A 150 15.94 15.62 -9.58
N VAL A 151 14.74 15.01 -9.57
CA VAL A 151 13.51 15.69 -9.98
C VAL A 151 13.19 16.87 -9.06
N PHE A 152 13.45 16.77 -7.76
CA PHE A 152 13.17 17.86 -6.81
C PHE A 152 14.22 18.98 -6.84
N SER A 153 15.48 18.68 -7.20
CA SER A 153 16.54 19.67 -7.28
C SER A 153 16.62 20.33 -8.66
N HIS A 154 16.39 19.56 -9.72
CA HIS A 154 16.57 19.98 -11.12
C HIS A 154 15.41 19.50 -12.00
N PRO A 155 14.15 19.96 -11.73
CA PRO A 155 13.01 19.56 -12.55
C PRO A 155 13.18 20.01 -13.99
N LYS A 156 13.08 19.08 -14.93
CA LYS A 156 13.34 19.34 -16.37
C LYS A 156 12.12 19.88 -17.10
N THR A 157 10.92 19.67 -16.53
CA THR A 157 9.67 20.01 -17.19
C THR A 157 8.86 21.06 -16.40
N PRO A 158 8.09 21.94 -17.08
CA PRO A 158 7.23 22.91 -16.39
C PRO A 158 6.23 22.26 -15.43
N LEU A 159 5.73 21.07 -15.78
CA LEU A 159 4.76 20.35 -14.97
C LEU A 159 5.40 19.85 -13.67
N ALA A 160 6.60 19.26 -13.73
CA ALA A 160 7.35 18.86 -12.54
C ALA A 160 7.65 20.05 -11.62
N GLN A 161 8.05 21.21 -12.21
CA GLN A 161 8.25 22.46 -11.47
C GLN A 161 6.98 22.90 -10.74
N GLN A 162 5.83 22.83 -11.42
CA GLN A 162 4.53 23.20 -10.83
C GLN A 162 4.18 22.31 -9.64
N PHE A 163 4.34 20.97 -9.77
CA PHE A 163 4.08 20.03 -8.66
C PHE A 163 4.99 20.27 -7.45
N ILE A 164 6.26 20.61 -7.69
CA ILE A 164 7.23 20.86 -6.61
C ILE A 164 6.95 22.18 -5.89
N GLN A 165 6.51 23.22 -6.61
CA GLN A 165 6.21 24.53 -6.05
C GLN A 165 4.88 24.59 -5.29
N SER A 166 3.97 23.64 -5.52
CA SER A 166 2.68 23.56 -4.84
C SER A 166 2.75 22.90 -3.45
N THR A 167 3.95 22.58 -2.98
CA THR A 167 4.25 21.98 -1.68
C THR A 167 4.90 23.02 -0.77
#